data_93d59bb764dcfdb0cd097eea4dfa8158
#
_entry.id   93d59bb764dcfdb0cd097eea4dfa8158
#
_cell.length_a   1.000
_cell.length_b   1.000
_cell.length_c   1.000
_cell.angle_alpha   90.00
_cell.angle_beta   90.00
_cell.angle_gamma   90.00
#
_symmetry.space_group_name_H-M   'P 1'
#
loop_
_entity.id
_entity.type
_entity.pdbx_description
1 polymer ?
#
loop_
_entity_poly.entity_id
_entity_poly.type
_entity_poly.pdbx_seq_one_letter_code
_entity_poly.pdbx_strand_id
1 'polypeptide(L)' 'MDWQFFESKLLAASAYDAEKHTLYLLFRSGEVYRYFEFPELQYQDFLDAESKGRYFLSHIRNQFRYERLAKLQAA' A
#
# COMPACT_ATOMS: atom_id res chain seq x y z
N MET A 1 -9.07 9.15 6.28
CA MET A 1 -8.26 7.94 6.02
C MET A 1 -6.86 8.17 6.58
N ASP A 2 -6.40 7.30 7.46
CA ASP A 2 -5.15 7.49 8.18
C ASP A 2 -4.00 6.77 7.50
N TRP A 3 -2.92 7.51 7.25
CA TRP A 3 -1.71 6.91 6.70
C TRP A 3 -0.85 6.32 7.81
N GLN A 4 -0.40 5.07 7.58
CA GLN A 4 0.57 4.40 8.45
C GLN A 4 1.93 4.48 7.77
N PHE A 5 2.92 5.01 8.47
CA PHE A 5 4.25 5.21 7.89
C PHE A 5 5.19 4.09 8.30
N PHE A 6 6.06 3.69 7.39
CA PHE A 6 6.95 2.54 7.56
C PHE A 6 8.41 2.91 7.37
N GLU A 7 9.28 2.10 7.98
CA GLU A 7 10.71 2.14 7.69
C GLU A 7 11.04 1.02 6.73
N SER A 8 10.59 1.13 5.50
CA SER A 8 10.82 0.15 4.45
C SER A 8 11.58 0.81 3.33
N LYS A 9 12.42 0.04 2.64
CA LYS A 9 13.15 0.57 1.50
C LYS A 9 12.25 0.81 0.30
N LEU A 10 11.17 0.04 0.18
CA LEU A 10 10.26 0.12 -0.96
C LEU A 10 9.07 1.02 -0.67
N LEU A 11 8.47 0.88 0.51
CA LEU A 11 7.21 1.52 0.85
C LEU A 11 7.41 2.56 1.94
N ALA A 12 6.83 3.75 1.74
CA ALA A 12 6.86 4.81 2.72
C ALA A 12 5.65 4.78 3.64
N ALA A 13 4.48 4.44 3.11
CA ALA A 13 3.26 4.51 3.89
C ALA A 13 2.13 3.73 3.23
N SER A 14 1.11 3.41 4.01
CA SER A 14 -0.13 2.84 3.50
C SER A 14 -1.34 3.48 4.18
N ALA A 15 -2.48 3.40 3.52
CA ALA A 15 -3.77 3.77 4.10
C ALA A 15 -4.81 2.80 3.56
N TYR A 16 -5.89 2.61 4.31
CA TYR A 16 -6.93 1.67 3.90
C TYR A 16 -8.30 2.31 4.06
N ASP A 17 -9.08 2.22 2.99
CA ASP A 17 -10.47 2.66 2.99
C ASP A 17 -11.36 1.43 3.14
N ALA A 18 -11.84 1.19 4.37
CA ALA A 18 -12.62 0.01 4.68
C ALA A 18 -13.99 -0.01 3.97
N GLU A 19 -14.56 1.15 3.74
CA GLU A 19 -15.86 1.22 3.06
C GLU A 19 -15.76 0.78 1.61
N LYS A 20 -14.64 1.12 0.95
CA LYS A 20 -14.43 0.82 -0.46
C LYS A 20 -13.52 -0.38 -0.69
N HIS A 21 -13.02 -1.01 0.38
CA HIS A 21 -12.08 -2.10 0.32
C HIS A 21 -10.90 -1.75 -0.59
N THR A 22 -10.34 -0.56 -0.39
CA THR A 22 -9.28 -0.05 -1.23
C THR A 22 -8.03 0.24 -0.40
N LEU A 23 -6.92 -0.33 -0.84
CA LEU A 23 -5.61 -0.11 -0.23
C LEU A 23 -4.88 0.98 -1.01
N TYR A 24 -4.32 1.94 -0.28
CA TYR A 24 -3.47 2.98 -0.85
C TYR A 24 -2.04 2.75 -0.40
N LEU A 25 -1.10 2.82 -1.34
CA LEU A 25 0.33 2.68 -1.02
C LEU A 25 1.10 3.88 -1.56
N LEU A 26 1.94 4.42 -0.69
CA LEU A 26 2.93 5.43 -1.08
C LEU A 26 4.29 4.75 -1.11
N PHE A 27 4.92 4.76 -2.27
CA PHE A 27 6.22 4.16 -2.46
C PHE A 27 7.32 5.19 -2.17
N ARG A 28 8.51 4.71 -1.84
CA ARG A 28 9.66 5.60 -1.61
C ARG A 28 10.01 6.44 -2.84
N SER A 29 9.67 5.94 -4.03
CA SER A 29 9.84 6.70 -5.27
C SER A 29 8.93 7.93 -5.36
N GLY A 30 7.94 8.04 -4.48
CA GLY A 30 6.94 9.11 -4.50
C GLY A 30 5.66 8.73 -5.22
N GLU A 31 5.59 7.55 -5.81
CA GLU A 31 4.38 7.12 -6.51
C GLU A 31 3.32 6.67 -5.53
N VAL A 32 2.07 7.02 -5.84
CA VAL A 32 0.91 6.60 -5.03
C VAL A 32 0.04 5.70 -5.90
N TYR A 33 -0.26 4.53 -5.37
CA TYR A 33 -1.11 3.55 -6.04
C TYR A 33 -2.29 3.19 -5.16
N ARG A 34 -3.40 2.80 -5.77
CA ARG A 34 -4.50 2.18 -5.04
C ARG A 34 -4.80 0.81 -5.63
N TYR A 35 -5.19 -0.11 -4.75
CA TYR A 35 -5.47 -1.51 -5.08
C TYR A 35 -6.90 -1.80 -4.68
N PHE A 36 -7.68 -2.34 -5.62
CA PHE A 36 -9.13 -2.51 -5.47
C PHE A 36 -9.47 -3.89 -4.92
N GLU A 37 -10.63 -3.95 -4.26
CA GLU A 37 -11.15 -5.20 -3.71
C GLU A 37 -10.12 -5.89 -2.81
N PHE A 38 -9.47 -5.09 -1.96
CA PHE A 38 -8.45 -5.57 -1.04
C PHE A 38 -9.11 -5.88 0.31
N PRO A 39 -9.08 -7.14 0.77
CA PRO A 39 -9.76 -7.51 2.02
C PRO A 39 -9.15 -6.84 3.24
N GLU A 40 -10.00 -6.42 4.16
CA GLU A 40 -9.53 -5.79 5.40
C GLU A 40 -8.64 -6.71 6.21
N LEU A 41 -8.96 -7.99 6.27
CA LEU A 41 -8.13 -8.96 6.98
C LEU A 41 -6.73 -9.04 6.39
N GLN A 42 -6.62 -8.93 5.07
CA GLN A 42 -5.32 -8.94 4.42
C GLN A 42 -4.54 -7.66 4.73
N TYR A 43 -5.25 -6.54 4.91
CA TYR A 43 -4.58 -5.31 5.32
C TYR A 43 -3.96 -5.48 6.71
N GLN A 44 -4.66 -6.16 7.63
CA GLN A 44 -4.10 -6.44 8.94
C GLN A 44 -2.85 -7.33 8.84
N ASP A 45 -2.89 -8.36 7.97
CA ASP A 45 -1.72 -9.19 7.74
C ASP A 45 -0.54 -8.37 7.21
N PHE A 46 -0.82 -7.45 6.29
CA PHE A 46 0.20 -6.57 5.75
C PHE A 46 0.82 -5.70 6.84
N LEU A 47 -0.02 -5.11 7.71
CA LEU A 47 0.48 -4.28 8.81
C LEU A 47 1.31 -5.07 9.80
N ASP A 48 1.00 -6.35 9.99
CA ASP A 48 1.72 -7.22 10.92
C ASP A 48 3.00 -7.82 10.31
N ALA A 49 3.18 -7.70 9.01
CA ALA A 49 4.34 -8.29 8.34
C ALA A 49 5.65 -7.62 8.79
N GLU A 50 6.69 -8.42 9.01
CA GLU A 50 7.99 -7.90 9.37
C GLU A 50 8.57 -7.00 8.29
N SER A 51 8.42 -7.44 7.03
CA SER A 51 8.90 -6.67 5.89
C SER A 51 7.72 -6.28 5.02
N LYS A 52 7.39 -5.00 5.01
CA LYS A 52 6.29 -4.48 4.20
C LYS A 52 6.60 -4.65 2.71
N GLY A 53 7.85 -4.42 2.32
CA GLY A 53 8.27 -4.57 0.93
C GLY A 53 8.14 -6.01 0.45
N ARG A 54 8.57 -6.98 1.26
CA ARG A 54 8.44 -8.38 0.92
C ARG A 54 7.00 -8.81 0.82
N TYR A 55 6.18 -8.37 1.77
CA TYR A 55 4.76 -8.71 1.73
C TYR A 55 4.13 -8.18 0.45
N PHE A 56 4.44 -6.95 0.09
CA PHE A 56 3.93 -6.36 -1.14
C PHE A 56 4.33 -7.20 -2.36
N LEU A 57 5.59 -7.55 -2.47
CA LEU A 57 6.09 -8.31 -3.63
C LEU A 57 5.48 -9.70 -3.71
N SER A 58 5.24 -10.34 -2.55
CA SER A 58 4.75 -11.72 -2.50
C SER A 58 3.23 -11.83 -2.58
N HIS A 59 2.51 -10.86 -2.03
CA HIS A 59 1.07 -11.00 -1.81
C HIS A 59 0.20 -9.92 -2.42
N ILE A 60 0.77 -8.82 -2.88
CA ILE A 60 -0.02 -7.70 -3.42
C ILE A 60 0.28 -7.45 -4.88
N ARG A 61 1.54 -7.36 -5.24
CA ARG A 61 1.97 -7.07 -6.60
C ARG A 61 1.41 -8.12 -7.56
N ASN A 62 0.74 -7.65 -8.61
CA ASN A 62 0.13 -8.49 -9.64
C ASN A 62 -1.00 -9.39 -9.14
N GLN A 63 -1.49 -9.16 -7.91
CA GLN A 63 -2.58 -9.95 -7.33
C GLN A 63 -3.92 -9.21 -7.37
N PHE A 64 -3.88 -7.89 -7.56
CA PHE A 64 -5.08 -7.04 -7.49
C PHE A 64 -5.10 -6.07 -8.64
N ARG A 65 -6.32 -5.68 -9.04
CA ARG A 65 -6.48 -4.55 -9.95
C ARG A 65 -5.99 -3.30 -9.24
N TYR A 66 -5.28 -2.44 -9.94
CA TYR A 66 -4.69 -1.26 -9.34
C TYR A 66 -4.71 -0.08 -10.29
N GLU A 67 -4.46 1.10 -9.73
CA GLU A 67 -4.37 2.34 -10.49
C GLU A 67 -3.29 3.22 -9.87
N ARG A 68 -2.44 3.78 -10.71
CA ARG A 68 -1.48 4.77 -10.23
C ARG A 68 -2.19 6.12 -10.17
N LEU A 69 -2.16 6.76 -9.00
CA LEU A 69 -2.86 8.01 -8.79
C LEU A 69 -1.99 9.22 -9.08
N ALA A 70 -0.75 9.18 -8.61
CA ALA A 70 0.12 10.34 -8.68
C ALA A 70 1.56 9.93 -8.45
N LYS A 71 2.48 10.85 -8.76
CA LYS A 71 3.86 10.76 -8.31
C LYS A 71 4.15 12.05 -7.56
N LEU A 72 4.41 11.91 -6.26
CA LEU A 72 4.74 13.05 -5.43
C LEU A 72 6.16 13.49 -5.73
N GLN A 73 6.34 14.79 -5.93
CA GLN A 73 7.66 15.35 -6.20
C GLN A 73 8.11 16.18 -5.03
N ALA A 74 9.41 16.11 -4.73
CA ALA A 74 9.99 16.99 -3.75
C ALA A 74 9.91 18.42 -4.28
N ALA A 75 9.44 19.30 -3.42
CA ALA A 75 9.34 20.70 -3.78
C ALA A 75 10.73 21.34 -3.92
#